data_3cc514d21bd0a62d1b6436779d388c31
#
_entry.id   3cc514d21bd0a62d1b6436779d388c31
#
_cell.length_a   1.000
_cell.length_b   1.000
_cell.length_c   1.000
_cell.angle_alpha   90.00
_cell.angle_beta   90.00
_cell.angle_gamma   90.00
#
_symmetry.space_group_name_H-M   'P 1'
#
loop_
_entity.id
_entity.type
_entity.pdbx_description
1 polymer ?
#
loop_
_entity_poly.entity_id
_entity_poly.type
_entity_poly.pdbx_seq_one_letter_code
_entity_poly.pdbx_strand_id
1 'polypeptide(L)'
;VFVVFASRFFYEAGRKGAMSVAEAFEMRFNNKVRWAVTMVVLLAFLVIYSMQSVAVVSIVGPIIRSVADINDITILIGCAVLFAVISLNGIKSVAGANVLHMAVIVVFLSVIAWANVRDAGGVENIYQQLLDTHFNLMYPDVPTVIAQVIGAAFAMISAMTVVNSCYCCRSLHEARKGIIVVAVLVTIFALLPAAIGLSGRILLPESNGKGILYEMANRLSPGWGGLASIAILGAVLSTGPAIL
;
A
#
# COMPACT_ATOMS: atom_id res chain seq x y z
N VAL A 1 -3.20 18.12 -2.75
CA VAL A 1 -1.84 18.68 -2.69
C VAL A 1 -1.08 18.31 -3.96
N PHE A 2 -0.85 17.01 -4.26
CA PHE A 2 -0.05 16.58 -5.41
C PHE A 2 -0.58 17.10 -6.76
N VAL A 3 -1.90 17.04 -6.98
CA VAL A 3 -2.53 17.49 -8.22
C VAL A 3 -2.26 18.98 -8.50
N VAL A 4 -2.28 19.79 -7.46
CA VAL A 4 -2.17 21.26 -7.61
C VAL A 4 -0.71 21.69 -7.73
N PHE A 5 0.17 21.20 -6.85
CA PHE A 5 1.52 21.74 -6.71
C PHE A 5 2.59 20.88 -7.39
N ALA A 6 2.53 19.57 -7.28
CA ALA A 6 3.61 18.70 -7.70
C ALA A 6 3.45 18.14 -9.13
N SER A 7 2.23 17.90 -9.60
CA SER A 7 1.99 17.30 -10.91
C SER A 7 2.62 18.05 -12.07
N ARG A 8 2.54 19.38 -12.04
CA ARG A 8 3.14 20.23 -13.07
C ARG A 8 4.67 20.16 -13.05
N PHE A 9 5.24 20.25 -11.85
CA PHE A 9 6.69 20.19 -11.67
C PHE A 9 7.27 18.87 -12.21
N PHE A 10 6.71 17.73 -11.81
CA PHE A 10 7.19 16.45 -12.27
C PHE A 10 6.89 16.18 -13.75
N TYR A 11 5.73 16.59 -14.25
CA TYR A 11 5.43 16.48 -15.67
C TYR A 11 6.43 17.28 -16.54
N GLU A 12 6.73 18.53 -16.18
CA GLU A 12 7.69 19.35 -16.90
C GLU A 12 9.13 18.80 -16.80
N ALA A 13 9.52 18.25 -15.63
CA ALA A 13 10.81 17.61 -15.44
C ALA A 13 10.95 16.36 -16.33
N GLY A 14 9.92 15.50 -16.38
CA GLY A 14 9.91 14.33 -17.26
C GLY A 14 10.02 14.69 -18.75
N ARG A 15 9.34 15.78 -19.18
CA ARG A 15 9.48 16.30 -20.55
C ARG A 15 10.89 16.78 -20.88
N LYS A 16 11.67 17.17 -19.88
CA LYS A 16 13.08 17.56 -20.01
C LYS A 16 14.05 16.39 -19.83
N GLY A 17 13.53 15.16 -19.66
CA GLY A 17 14.34 13.94 -19.56
C GLY A 17 14.66 13.49 -18.14
N ALA A 18 14.05 14.05 -17.10
CA ALA A 18 14.21 13.51 -15.74
C ALA A 18 13.57 12.12 -15.65
N MET A 19 14.28 11.18 -15.04
CA MET A 19 13.83 9.79 -14.79
C MET A 19 13.61 9.49 -13.32
N SER A 20 13.98 10.43 -12.42
CA SER A 20 13.84 10.26 -10.98
C SER A 20 13.45 11.56 -10.30
N VAL A 21 12.93 11.44 -9.06
CA VAL A 21 12.65 12.60 -8.20
C VAL A 21 13.92 13.43 -8.00
N ALA A 22 15.04 12.79 -7.74
CA ALA A 22 16.32 13.47 -7.49
C ALA A 22 16.79 14.28 -8.71
N GLU A 23 16.65 13.74 -9.92
CA GLU A 23 16.98 14.45 -11.17
C GLU A 23 16.07 15.65 -11.43
N ALA A 24 14.77 15.52 -11.14
CA ALA A 24 13.83 16.63 -11.25
C ALA A 24 14.24 17.81 -10.33
N PHE A 25 14.71 17.50 -9.13
CA PHE A 25 15.23 18.52 -8.21
C PHE A 25 16.59 19.09 -8.66
N GLU A 26 17.49 18.25 -9.22
CA GLU A 26 18.73 18.72 -9.81
C GLU A 26 18.50 19.75 -10.91
N MET A 27 17.57 19.47 -11.83
CA MET A 27 17.21 20.37 -12.93
C MET A 27 16.67 21.72 -12.45
N ARG A 28 16.04 21.75 -11.26
CA ARG A 28 15.48 22.97 -10.69
C ARG A 28 16.48 23.75 -9.84
N PHE A 29 17.37 23.05 -9.14
CA PHE A 29 18.27 23.63 -8.15
C PHE A 29 19.73 23.39 -8.53
N ASN A 30 20.32 22.27 -8.08
CA ASN A 30 21.71 21.90 -8.34
C ASN A 30 21.99 20.44 -7.92
N ASN A 31 23.22 19.97 -8.22
CA ASN A 31 23.68 18.63 -7.90
C ASN A 31 23.73 18.34 -6.38
N LYS A 32 23.97 19.33 -5.52
CA LYS A 32 23.97 19.11 -4.05
C LYS A 32 22.56 18.74 -3.56
N VAL A 33 21.55 19.40 -4.10
CA VAL A 33 20.15 19.08 -3.81
C VAL A 33 19.78 17.69 -4.32
N ARG A 34 20.26 17.28 -5.51
CA ARG A 34 20.11 15.91 -6.01
C ARG A 34 20.56 14.88 -4.98
N TRP A 35 21.79 15.01 -4.46
CA TRP A 35 22.33 14.08 -3.47
C TRP A 35 21.52 14.07 -2.17
N ALA A 36 21.11 15.23 -1.66
CA ALA A 36 20.26 15.30 -0.48
C ALA A 36 18.92 14.59 -0.69
N VAL A 37 18.24 14.83 -1.82
CA VAL A 37 16.98 14.15 -2.18
C VAL A 37 17.20 12.65 -2.36
N THR A 38 18.29 12.22 -2.99
CA THR A 38 18.62 10.79 -3.16
C THR A 38 18.74 10.11 -1.79
N MET A 39 19.44 10.70 -0.83
CA MET A 39 19.58 10.13 0.51
C MET A 39 18.23 10.02 1.23
N VAL A 40 17.39 11.03 1.16
CA VAL A 40 16.04 11.00 1.77
C VAL A 40 15.17 9.92 1.14
N VAL A 41 15.19 9.81 -0.19
CA VAL A 41 14.41 8.80 -0.92
C VAL A 41 14.92 7.38 -0.60
N LEU A 42 16.22 7.16 -0.53
CA LEU A 42 16.80 5.87 -0.15
C LEU A 42 16.40 5.47 1.28
N LEU A 43 16.45 6.39 2.23
CA LEU A 43 16.02 6.11 3.61
C LEU A 43 14.53 5.78 3.67
N ALA A 44 13.67 6.52 2.94
CA ALA A 44 12.25 6.22 2.85
C ALA A 44 11.99 4.83 2.25
N PHE A 45 12.72 4.45 1.21
CA PHE A 45 12.60 3.13 0.58
C PHE A 45 13.07 2.00 1.52
N LEU A 46 14.13 2.19 2.28
CA LEU A 46 14.57 1.22 3.27
C LEU A 46 13.48 0.96 4.33
N VAL A 47 12.79 2.02 4.79
CA VAL A 47 11.69 1.87 5.75
C VAL A 47 10.51 1.10 5.10
N ILE A 48 10.07 1.49 3.90
CA ILE A 48 8.98 0.81 3.20
C ILE A 48 9.34 -0.65 2.92
N TYR A 49 10.56 -0.93 2.47
CA TYR A 49 11.01 -2.28 2.19
C TYR A 49 11.07 -3.15 3.45
N SER A 50 11.47 -2.58 4.59
CA SER A 50 11.45 -3.26 5.88
C SER A 50 10.02 -3.63 6.30
N MET A 51 9.05 -2.76 6.10
CA MET A 51 7.63 -3.04 6.36
C MET A 51 7.10 -4.17 5.48
N GLN A 52 7.44 -4.19 4.20
CA GLN A 52 7.07 -5.27 3.27
C GLN A 52 7.70 -6.61 3.69
N SER A 53 8.95 -6.57 4.13
CA SER A 53 9.66 -7.76 4.62
C SER A 53 8.97 -8.38 5.84
N VAL A 54 8.58 -7.56 6.82
CA VAL A 54 7.81 -8.01 7.99
C VAL A 54 6.46 -8.59 7.58
N ALA A 55 5.76 -7.99 6.62
CA ALA A 55 4.49 -8.51 6.11
C ALA A 55 4.66 -9.88 5.46
N VAL A 56 5.70 -10.07 4.65
CA VAL A 56 6.00 -11.38 4.03
C VAL A 56 6.26 -12.44 5.08
N VAL A 57 7.16 -12.20 6.03
CA VAL A 57 7.51 -13.18 7.06
C VAL A 57 6.31 -13.54 7.94
N SER A 58 5.49 -12.55 8.32
CA SER A 58 4.34 -12.78 9.20
C SER A 58 3.21 -13.57 8.54
N ILE A 59 3.06 -13.49 7.21
CA ILE A 59 1.95 -14.11 6.50
C ILE A 59 2.38 -15.37 5.75
N VAL A 60 3.48 -15.29 5.02
CA VAL A 60 3.99 -16.40 4.21
C VAL A 60 4.82 -17.37 5.06
N GLY A 61 5.50 -16.84 6.08
CA GLY A 61 6.36 -17.63 6.97
C GLY A 61 5.65 -18.84 7.60
N PRO A 62 4.49 -18.70 8.23
CA PRO A 62 3.75 -19.84 8.80
C PRO A 62 3.39 -20.91 7.75
N ILE A 63 3.02 -20.50 6.55
CA ILE A 63 2.67 -21.41 5.45
C ILE A 63 3.89 -22.19 4.97
N ILE A 64 5.01 -21.50 4.73
CA ILE A 64 6.24 -22.16 4.29
C ILE A 64 6.77 -23.12 5.36
N ARG A 65 6.77 -22.69 6.64
CA ARG A 65 7.23 -23.52 7.76
C ARG A 65 6.35 -24.73 8.03
N SER A 66 5.09 -24.74 7.58
CA SER A 66 4.26 -25.95 7.67
C SER A 66 4.69 -27.05 6.69
N VAL A 67 5.46 -26.69 5.65
CA VAL A 67 5.91 -27.63 4.58
C VAL A 67 7.41 -27.89 4.67
N ALA A 68 8.20 -26.90 5.09
CA ALA A 68 9.67 -26.99 5.15
C ALA A 68 10.20 -26.15 6.32
N ASP A 69 11.18 -26.68 7.03
CA ASP A 69 11.86 -25.97 8.13
C ASP A 69 12.82 -24.93 7.56
N ILE A 70 12.26 -23.77 7.21
CA ILE A 70 12.98 -22.65 6.59
C ILE A 70 12.94 -21.45 7.53
N ASN A 71 14.11 -20.84 7.76
CA ASN A 71 14.24 -19.66 8.60
C ASN A 71 13.75 -18.38 7.88
N ASP A 72 13.44 -17.36 8.67
CA ASP A 72 12.92 -16.07 8.15
C ASP A 72 13.87 -15.38 7.18
N ILE A 73 15.18 -15.50 7.38
CA ILE A 73 16.20 -14.91 6.50
C ILE A 73 16.13 -15.52 5.10
N THR A 74 15.96 -16.84 5.01
CA THR A 74 15.83 -17.54 3.72
C THR A 74 14.56 -17.11 2.98
N ILE A 75 13.44 -16.94 3.71
CA ILE A 75 12.19 -16.41 3.15
C ILE A 75 12.39 -15.00 2.60
N LEU A 76 13.06 -14.13 3.35
CA LEU A 76 13.36 -12.78 2.93
C LEU A 76 14.27 -12.71 1.70
N ILE A 77 15.32 -13.54 1.65
CA ILE A 77 16.20 -13.63 0.48
C ILE A 77 15.41 -14.11 -0.74
N GLY A 78 14.58 -15.13 -0.60
CA GLY A 78 13.73 -15.64 -1.68
C GLY A 78 12.80 -14.55 -2.24
N CYS A 79 12.17 -13.76 -1.36
CA CYS A 79 11.34 -12.63 -1.76
C CYS A 79 12.14 -11.51 -2.45
N ALA A 80 13.33 -11.19 -1.95
CA ALA A 80 14.20 -10.19 -2.57
C ALA A 80 14.63 -10.60 -3.99
N VAL A 81 14.99 -11.87 -4.18
CA VAL A 81 15.31 -12.43 -5.50
C VAL A 81 14.09 -12.36 -6.43
N LEU A 82 12.90 -12.73 -5.93
CA LEU A 82 11.67 -12.68 -6.72
C LEU A 82 11.34 -11.23 -7.14
N PHE A 83 11.49 -10.26 -6.25
CA PHE A 83 11.31 -8.84 -6.58
C PHE A 83 12.29 -8.37 -7.65
N ALA A 84 13.57 -8.73 -7.52
CA ALA A 84 14.59 -8.41 -8.51
C ALA A 84 14.23 -9.00 -9.89
N VAL A 85 13.84 -10.26 -9.96
CA VAL A 85 13.44 -10.92 -11.21
C VAL A 85 12.23 -10.24 -11.86
N ILE A 86 11.21 -9.87 -11.08
CA ILE A 86 10.03 -9.17 -11.60
C ILE A 86 10.42 -7.79 -12.14
N SER A 87 11.30 -7.08 -11.44
CA SER A 87 11.77 -5.73 -11.82
C SER A 87 12.56 -5.75 -13.16
N LEU A 88 13.29 -6.82 -13.45
CA LEU A 88 14.06 -6.96 -14.70
C LEU A 88 13.18 -6.95 -15.96
N ASN A 89 11.90 -7.30 -15.85
CA ASN A 89 10.97 -7.31 -16.99
C ASN A 89 10.43 -5.91 -17.38
N GLY A 90 10.85 -4.88 -16.65
CA GLY A 90 10.55 -3.47 -16.94
C GLY A 90 9.14 -3.00 -16.54
N ILE A 91 8.92 -1.71 -16.68
CA ILE A 91 7.72 -0.99 -16.15
C ILE A 91 6.41 -1.54 -16.72
N LYS A 92 6.36 -1.98 -17.97
CA LYS A 92 5.13 -2.51 -18.59
C LYS A 92 4.66 -3.82 -17.95
N SER A 93 5.61 -4.70 -17.64
CA SER A 93 5.32 -5.98 -16.97
C SER A 93 4.83 -5.74 -15.54
N VAL A 94 5.51 -4.87 -14.80
CA VAL A 94 5.13 -4.47 -13.44
C VAL A 94 3.73 -3.84 -13.44
N ALA A 95 3.43 -2.95 -14.37
CA ALA A 95 2.12 -2.31 -14.48
C ALA A 95 1.01 -3.32 -14.77
N GLY A 96 1.22 -4.27 -15.69
CA GLY A 96 0.25 -5.32 -16.00
C GLY A 96 -0.01 -6.25 -14.80
N ALA A 97 1.03 -6.68 -14.12
CA ALA A 97 0.93 -7.48 -12.90
C ALA A 97 0.16 -6.73 -11.79
N ASN A 98 0.43 -5.43 -11.61
CA ASN A 98 -0.24 -4.61 -10.61
C ASN A 98 -1.75 -4.48 -10.86
N VAL A 99 -2.20 -4.38 -12.10
CA VAL A 99 -3.64 -4.35 -12.44
C VAL A 99 -4.31 -5.66 -12.03
N LEU A 100 -3.67 -6.81 -12.34
CA LEU A 100 -4.19 -8.11 -11.94
C LEU A 100 -4.23 -8.26 -10.41
N HIS A 101 -3.14 -7.93 -9.73
CA HIS A 101 -3.07 -7.97 -8.26
C HIS A 101 -4.15 -7.10 -7.63
N MET A 102 -4.34 -5.87 -8.14
CA MET A 102 -5.37 -4.96 -7.63
C MET A 102 -6.77 -5.53 -7.81
N ALA A 103 -7.08 -6.11 -8.97
CA ALA A 103 -8.38 -6.75 -9.20
C ALA A 103 -8.64 -7.90 -8.21
N VAL A 104 -7.66 -8.78 -8.01
CA VAL A 104 -7.76 -9.89 -7.05
C VAL A 104 -7.95 -9.37 -5.62
N ILE A 105 -7.16 -8.39 -5.21
CA ILE A 105 -7.23 -7.81 -3.86
C ILE A 105 -8.59 -7.15 -3.61
N VAL A 106 -9.08 -6.36 -4.56
CA VAL A 106 -10.39 -5.67 -4.44
C VAL A 106 -11.52 -6.68 -4.30
N VAL A 107 -11.58 -7.70 -5.16
CA VAL A 107 -12.61 -8.74 -5.10
C VAL A 107 -12.53 -9.49 -3.77
N PHE A 108 -11.34 -9.93 -3.40
CA PHE A 108 -11.11 -10.67 -2.16
C PHE A 108 -11.52 -9.85 -0.93
N LEU A 109 -11.01 -8.62 -0.79
CA LEU A 109 -11.34 -7.77 0.36
C LEU A 109 -12.84 -7.43 0.42
N SER A 110 -13.50 -7.26 -0.74
CA SER A 110 -14.93 -6.99 -0.78
C SER A 110 -15.73 -8.16 -0.24
N VAL A 111 -15.39 -9.39 -0.62
CA VAL A 111 -16.06 -10.60 -0.13
C VAL A 111 -15.83 -10.78 1.37
N ILE A 112 -14.59 -10.62 1.83
CA ILE A 112 -14.24 -10.76 3.26
C ILE A 112 -14.92 -9.66 4.09
N ALA A 113 -14.90 -8.41 3.65
CA ALA A 113 -15.56 -7.31 4.33
C ALA A 113 -17.08 -7.55 4.44
N TRP A 114 -17.73 -7.91 3.33
CA TRP A 114 -19.15 -8.19 3.30
C TRP A 114 -19.55 -9.33 4.24
N ALA A 115 -18.83 -10.45 4.18
CA ALA A 115 -19.12 -11.61 5.01
C ALA A 115 -18.95 -11.29 6.51
N ASN A 116 -17.85 -10.64 6.90
CA ASN A 116 -17.59 -10.33 8.29
C ASN A 116 -18.51 -9.24 8.84
N VAL A 117 -18.86 -8.23 8.05
CA VAL A 117 -19.85 -7.21 8.47
C VAL A 117 -21.23 -7.88 8.68
N ARG A 118 -21.62 -8.78 7.80
CA ARG A 118 -22.86 -9.54 7.97
C ARG A 118 -22.84 -10.39 9.25
N ASP A 119 -21.74 -11.11 9.50
CA ASP A 119 -21.59 -11.97 10.67
C ASP A 119 -21.51 -11.16 11.97
N ALA A 120 -21.02 -9.92 11.91
CA ALA A 120 -21.05 -8.98 13.04
C ALA A 120 -22.45 -8.38 13.30
N GLY A 121 -23.49 -8.80 12.56
CA GLY A 121 -24.86 -8.29 12.71
C GLY A 121 -25.16 -7.03 11.89
N GLY A 122 -24.30 -6.71 10.89
CA GLY A 122 -24.47 -5.55 10.02
C GLY A 122 -23.83 -4.27 10.56
N VAL A 123 -23.85 -3.23 9.72
CA VAL A 123 -23.21 -1.94 10.04
C VAL A 123 -23.83 -1.29 11.29
N GLU A 124 -25.17 -1.38 11.44
CA GLU A 124 -25.89 -0.82 12.57
C GLU A 124 -25.42 -1.43 13.91
N ASN A 125 -25.30 -2.76 13.96
CA ASN A 125 -24.83 -3.46 15.16
C ASN A 125 -23.36 -3.13 15.47
N ILE A 126 -22.52 -2.97 14.45
CA ILE A 126 -21.13 -2.54 14.61
C ILE A 126 -21.08 -1.14 15.23
N TYR A 127 -21.92 -0.23 14.77
CA TYR A 127 -22.01 1.12 15.30
C TYR A 127 -22.46 1.17 16.77
N GLN A 128 -23.43 0.32 17.14
CA GLN A 128 -23.96 0.26 18.49
C GLN A 128 -23.02 -0.41 19.51
N GLN A 129 -22.21 -1.38 19.05
CA GLN A 129 -21.31 -2.13 19.95
C GLN A 129 -19.94 -1.51 20.14
N LEU A 130 -19.49 -0.69 19.21
CA LEU A 130 -18.18 -0.05 19.29
C LEU A 130 -18.29 1.32 19.95
N LEU A 131 -17.23 1.70 20.67
CA LEU A 131 -17.12 3.03 21.29
C LEU A 131 -17.08 4.12 20.21
N ASP A 132 -17.64 5.28 20.51
CA ASP A 132 -17.62 6.47 19.63
C ASP A 132 -16.22 6.85 19.16
N THR A 133 -15.19 6.52 19.94
CA THR A 133 -13.78 6.75 19.55
C THR A 133 -13.37 6.04 18.27
N HIS A 134 -13.99 4.89 17.95
CA HIS A 134 -13.69 4.16 16.71
C HIS A 134 -14.23 4.84 15.45
N PHE A 135 -15.22 5.71 15.61
CA PHE A 135 -15.83 6.48 14.52
C PHE A 135 -15.40 7.96 14.53
N ASN A 136 -14.65 8.36 15.55
CA ASN A 136 -14.13 9.72 15.63
C ASN A 136 -12.90 9.89 14.71
N LEU A 137 -13.07 10.57 13.60
CA LEU A 137 -12.01 10.86 12.64
C LEU A 137 -10.86 11.71 13.22
N MET A 138 -11.09 12.37 14.36
CA MET A 138 -10.09 13.19 15.04
C MET A 138 -9.46 12.50 16.27
N TYR A 139 -9.65 11.19 16.40
CA TYR A 139 -9.02 10.42 17.46
C TYR A 139 -7.54 10.10 17.13
N PRO A 140 -6.58 10.16 18.08
CA PRO A 140 -6.75 10.47 19.49
C PRO A 140 -6.95 11.99 19.79
N ASP A 141 -6.41 12.87 18.94
CA ASP A 141 -6.51 14.33 19.05
C ASP A 141 -6.29 15.00 17.69
N VAL A 142 -6.80 16.22 17.55
CA VAL A 142 -6.73 16.99 16.29
C VAL A 142 -5.29 17.26 15.82
N PRO A 143 -4.33 17.67 16.67
CA PRO A 143 -2.95 17.87 16.25
C PRO A 143 -2.31 16.61 15.64
N THR A 144 -2.50 15.45 16.26
CA THR A 144 -1.97 14.17 15.78
C THR A 144 -2.55 13.81 14.41
N VAL A 145 -3.87 13.95 14.23
CA VAL A 145 -4.51 13.69 12.93
C VAL A 145 -4.01 14.64 11.84
N ILE A 146 -3.89 15.95 12.16
CA ILE A 146 -3.32 16.92 11.22
C ILE A 146 -1.88 16.55 10.86
N ALA A 147 -1.05 16.19 11.83
CA ALA A 147 0.33 15.77 11.58
C ALA A 147 0.41 14.53 10.66
N GLN A 148 -0.46 13.54 10.88
CA GLN A 148 -0.56 12.35 10.03
C GLN A 148 -1.00 12.70 8.59
N VAL A 149 -2.01 13.54 8.43
CA VAL A 149 -2.49 13.99 7.11
C VAL A 149 -1.40 14.75 6.36
N ILE A 150 -0.71 15.68 7.03
CA ILE A 150 0.41 16.42 6.44
C ILE A 150 1.55 15.46 6.08
N GLY A 151 1.93 14.57 6.99
CA GLY A 151 2.98 13.57 6.74
C GLY A 151 2.66 12.68 5.54
N ALA A 152 1.44 12.15 5.46
CA ALA A 152 0.98 11.36 4.33
C ALA A 152 0.97 12.16 3.01
N ALA A 153 0.56 13.44 3.05
CA ALA A 153 0.58 14.31 1.88
C ALA A 153 2.00 14.52 1.34
N PHE A 154 2.97 14.76 2.22
CA PHE A 154 4.38 14.89 1.82
C PHE A 154 4.98 13.56 1.34
N ALA A 155 4.65 12.44 1.98
CA ALA A 155 5.07 11.12 1.54
C ALA A 155 4.58 10.82 0.10
N MET A 156 3.33 11.18 -0.22
CA MET A 156 2.79 11.00 -1.57
C MET A 156 3.47 11.88 -2.62
N ILE A 157 3.95 13.07 -2.26
CA ILE A 157 4.69 13.96 -3.20
C ILE A 157 6.02 13.33 -3.61
N SER A 158 6.67 12.59 -2.71
CA SER A 158 7.95 11.93 -2.96
C SER A 158 7.81 10.47 -3.44
N ALA A 159 6.58 9.94 -3.48
CA ALA A 159 6.34 8.56 -3.91
C ALA A 159 6.71 8.36 -5.39
N MET A 160 7.77 7.59 -5.64
CA MET A 160 8.34 7.38 -6.97
C MET A 160 7.31 6.84 -7.97
N THR A 161 6.39 5.99 -7.54
CA THR A 161 5.32 5.43 -8.36
C THR A 161 4.37 6.50 -8.91
N VAL A 162 4.04 7.52 -8.08
CA VAL A 162 3.19 8.64 -8.48
C VAL A 162 3.96 9.59 -9.41
N VAL A 163 5.24 9.83 -9.12
CA VAL A 163 6.12 10.67 -9.95
C VAL A 163 6.34 10.04 -11.32
N ASN A 164 6.64 8.74 -11.38
CA ASN A 164 6.79 8.00 -12.65
C ASN A 164 5.52 8.04 -13.50
N SER A 165 4.34 8.02 -12.86
CA SER A 165 3.08 8.19 -13.58
C SER A 165 3.00 9.56 -14.27
N CYS A 166 3.50 10.63 -13.64
CA CYS A 166 3.57 11.96 -14.27
C CYS A 166 4.56 12.00 -15.45
N TYR A 167 5.69 11.30 -15.35
CA TYR A 167 6.69 11.24 -16.43
C TYR A 167 6.17 10.52 -17.68
N CYS A 168 5.34 9.48 -17.49
CA CYS A 168 4.81 8.67 -18.58
C CYS A 168 3.57 9.25 -19.26
N CYS A 169 2.94 10.31 -18.71
CA CYS A 169 1.73 10.90 -19.26
C CYS A 169 2.00 11.73 -20.52
N ARG A 170 1.05 11.70 -21.48
CA ARG A 170 1.12 12.49 -22.71
C ARG A 170 0.83 13.96 -22.47
N SER A 171 0.00 14.28 -21.48
CA SER A 171 -0.38 15.65 -21.14
C SER A 171 -0.50 15.84 -19.62
N LEU A 172 -0.34 17.10 -19.18
CA LEU A 172 -0.55 17.46 -17.77
C LEU A 172 -2.01 17.21 -17.33
N HIS A 173 -2.97 17.35 -18.24
CA HIS A 173 -4.37 17.07 -17.97
C HIS A 173 -4.59 15.58 -17.66
N GLU A 174 -4.02 14.69 -18.46
CA GLU A 174 -4.08 13.24 -18.21
C GLU A 174 -3.42 12.86 -16.88
N ALA A 175 -2.25 13.45 -16.58
CA ALA A 175 -1.57 13.22 -15.30
C ALA A 175 -2.47 13.59 -14.12
N ARG A 176 -3.07 14.78 -14.14
CA ARG A 176 -3.98 15.26 -13.10
C ARG A 176 -5.24 14.42 -12.98
N LYS A 177 -5.87 14.09 -14.11
CA LYS A 177 -7.06 13.22 -14.14
C LYS A 177 -6.76 11.85 -13.54
N GLY A 178 -5.64 11.24 -13.92
CA GLY A 178 -5.19 9.95 -13.38
C GLY A 178 -5.01 10.00 -11.86
N ILE A 179 -4.35 11.03 -11.33
CA ILE A 179 -4.13 11.20 -9.88
C ILE A 179 -5.47 11.35 -9.13
N ILE A 180 -6.42 12.11 -9.68
CA ILE A 180 -7.76 12.27 -9.08
C ILE A 180 -8.49 10.94 -9.04
N VAL A 181 -8.49 10.19 -10.15
CA VAL A 181 -9.13 8.87 -10.22
C VAL A 181 -8.52 7.92 -9.19
N VAL A 182 -7.18 7.87 -9.11
CA VAL A 182 -6.49 7.04 -8.10
C VAL A 182 -6.86 7.49 -6.68
N ALA A 183 -6.92 8.78 -6.40
CA ALA A 183 -7.31 9.28 -5.07
C ALA A 183 -8.72 8.83 -4.67
N VAL A 184 -9.69 8.89 -5.59
CA VAL A 184 -11.06 8.40 -5.35
C VAL A 184 -11.07 6.89 -5.13
N LEU A 185 -10.38 6.13 -5.98
CA LEU A 185 -10.31 4.66 -5.85
C LEU A 185 -9.66 4.22 -4.55
N VAL A 186 -8.56 4.86 -4.14
CA VAL A 186 -7.88 4.56 -2.87
C VAL A 186 -8.78 4.88 -1.68
N THR A 187 -9.55 5.97 -1.74
CA THR A 187 -10.51 6.31 -0.67
C THR A 187 -11.59 5.24 -0.53
N ILE A 188 -12.18 4.81 -1.64
CA ILE A 188 -13.19 3.74 -1.65
C ILE A 188 -12.55 2.43 -1.15
N PHE A 189 -11.37 2.11 -1.66
CA PHE A 189 -10.64 0.90 -1.26
C PHE A 189 -10.32 0.86 0.24
N ALA A 190 -10.00 2.00 0.85
CA ALA A 190 -9.68 2.09 2.28
C ALA A 190 -10.85 1.72 3.20
N LEU A 191 -12.09 1.80 2.72
CA LEU A 191 -13.28 1.38 3.46
C LEU A 191 -13.33 -0.14 3.70
N LEU A 192 -12.76 -0.95 2.80
CA LEU A 192 -12.78 -2.40 2.91
C LEU A 192 -11.96 -2.92 4.12
N PRO A 193 -10.67 -2.59 4.28
CA PRO A 193 -9.92 -3.00 5.44
C PRO A 193 -10.44 -2.35 6.73
N ALA A 194 -10.98 -1.13 6.67
CA ALA A 194 -11.62 -0.50 7.81
C ALA A 194 -12.84 -1.31 8.29
N ALA A 195 -13.72 -1.73 7.38
CA ALA A 195 -14.87 -2.58 7.69
C ALA A 195 -14.45 -3.93 8.29
N ILE A 196 -13.38 -4.55 7.75
CA ILE A 196 -12.81 -5.80 8.30
C ILE A 196 -12.26 -5.56 9.70
N GLY A 197 -11.55 -4.47 9.93
CA GLY A 197 -10.99 -4.13 11.24
C GLY A 197 -12.07 -3.87 12.30
N LEU A 198 -13.10 -3.11 11.96
CA LEU A 198 -14.22 -2.81 12.85
C LEU A 198 -15.03 -4.07 13.20
N SER A 199 -15.38 -4.89 12.20
CA SER A 199 -16.04 -6.18 12.46
C SER A 199 -15.15 -7.13 13.26
N GLY A 200 -13.83 -7.09 13.03
CA GLY A 200 -12.86 -7.90 13.79
C GLY A 200 -12.82 -7.57 15.27
N ARG A 201 -13.01 -6.32 15.67
CA ARG A 201 -13.10 -5.94 17.10
C ARG A 201 -14.27 -6.58 17.82
N ILE A 202 -15.34 -6.88 17.10
CA ILE A 202 -16.55 -7.54 17.66
C ILE A 202 -16.39 -9.06 17.61
N LEU A 203 -15.95 -9.59 16.48
CA LEU A 203 -15.92 -11.04 16.24
C LEU A 203 -14.70 -11.73 16.86
N LEU A 204 -13.61 -11.00 17.08
CA LEU A 204 -12.34 -11.47 17.65
C LEU A 204 -11.81 -10.47 18.70
N PRO A 205 -12.51 -10.26 19.83
CA PRO A 205 -12.14 -9.26 20.83
C PRO A 205 -10.78 -9.50 21.47
N GLU A 206 -10.35 -10.75 21.56
CA GLU A 206 -9.04 -11.16 22.11
C GLU A 206 -7.87 -10.96 21.13
N SER A 207 -8.13 -10.67 19.85
CA SER A 207 -7.08 -10.46 18.85
C SER A 207 -6.33 -9.15 19.13
N ASN A 208 -5.00 -9.23 19.07
CA ASN A 208 -4.14 -8.05 19.18
C ASN A 208 -4.10 -7.19 17.87
N GLY A 209 -4.89 -7.56 16.87
CA GLY A 209 -4.99 -6.91 15.56
C GLY A 209 -3.87 -7.23 14.59
N LYS A 210 -2.80 -7.92 15.02
CA LYS A 210 -1.75 -8.37 14.11
C LYS A 210 -2.27 -9.53 13.26
N GLY A 211 -2.23 -9.33 11.93
CA GLY A 211 -2.73 -10.35 11.00
C GLY A 211 -4.26 -10.47 10.97
N ILE A 212 -4.99 -9.48 11.46
CA ILE A 212 -6.46 -9.50 11.56
C ILE A 212 -7.15 -9.89 10.23
N LEU A 213 -6.61 -9.47 9.10
CA LEU A 213 -7.16 -9.85 7.80
C LEU A 213 -7.12 -11.37 7.56
N TYR A 214 -6.00 -12.00 7.93
CA TYR A 214 -5.87 -13.46 7.84
C TYR A 214 -6.81 -14.16 8.83
N GLU A 215 -6.84 -13.70 10.08
CA GLU A 215 -7.72 -14.26 11.12
C GLU A 215 -9.19 -14.18 10.73
N MET A 216 -9.64 -13.03 10.22
CA MET A 216 -11.01 -12.79 9.77
C MET A 216 -11.37 -13.63 8.53
N ALA A 217 -10.44 -13.82 7.61
CA ALA A 217 -10.64 -14.69 6.46
C ALA A 217 -10.68 -16.18 6.89
N ASN A 218 -9.76 -16.60 7.75
CA ASN A 218 -9.67 -17.98 8.23
C ASN A 218 -10.89 -18.39 9.07
N ARG A 219 -11.52 -17.44 9.77
CA ARG A 219 -12.76 -17.61 10.50
C ARG A 219 -13.92 -18.06 9.58
N LEU A 220 -13.97 -17.56 8.35
CA LEU A 220 -15.00 -17.95 7.38
C LEU A 220 -14.78 -19.39 6.89
N SER A 221 -13.58 -19.75 6.55
CA SER A 221 -13.09 -21.12 6.37
C SER A 221 -11.57 -21.11 6.15
N PRO A 222 -10.88 -22.26 6.36
CA PRO A 222 -9.43 -22.36 6.13
C PRO A 222 -9.00 -21.97 4.70
N GLY A 223 -9.84 -22.27 3.70
CA GLY A 223 -9.58 -21.89 2.31
C GLY A 223 -9.53 -20.36 2.10
N TRP A 224 -10.37 -19.58 2.80
CA TRP A 224 -10.32 -18.15 2.77
C TRP A 224 -9.08 -17.56 3.42
N GLY A 225 -8.56 -18.19 4.48
CA GLY A 225 -7.27 -17.85 5.08
C GLY A 225 -6.11 -18.01 4.09
N GLY A 226 -6.10 -19.08 3.31
CA GLY A 226 -5.13 -19.28 2.23
C GLY A 226 -5.23 -18.23 1.14
N LEU A 227 -6.45 -17.89 0.69
CA LEU A 227 -6.68 -16.81 -0.28
C LEU A 227 -6.26 -15.44 0.26
N ALA A 228 -6.49 -15.17 1.57
CA ALA A 228 -5.98 -13.97 2.22
C ALA A 228 -4.47 -13.85 2.10
N SER A 229 -3.76 -14.94 2.38
CA SER A 229 -2.30 -14.96 2.27
C SER A 229 -1.83 -14.69 0.85
N ILE A 230 -2.49 -15.25 -0.17
CA ILE A 230 -2.19 -14.99 -1.58
C ILE A 230 -2.47 -13.52 -1.94
N ALA A 231 -3.60 -12.95 -1.49
CA ALA A 231 -3.94 -11.55 -1.76
C ALA A 231 -2.94 -10.59 -1.13
N ILE A 232 -2.52 -10.85 0.11
CA ILE A 232 -1.51 -10.02 0.80
C ILE A 232 -0.14 -10.18 0.14
N LEU A 233 0.24 -11.39 -0.26
CA LEU A 233 1.46 -11.62 -1.01
C LEU A 233 1.42 -10.85 -2.35
N GLY A 234 0.28 -10.86 -3.05
CA GLY A 234 0.07 -10.06 -4.26
C GLY A 234 0.25 -8.55 -4.01
N ALA A 235 -0.25 -8.02 -2.89
CA ALA A 235 -0.05 -6.62 -2.51
C ALA A 235 1.43 -6.29 -2.27
N VAL A 236 2.16 -7.17 -1.60
CA VAL A 236 3.61 -7.02 -1.38
C VAL A 236 4.38 -7.11 -2.69
N LEU A 237 4.04 -8.08 -3.56
CA LEU A 237 4.65 -8.25 -4.87
C LEU A 237 4.34 -7.09 -5.83
N SER A 238 3.25 -6.37 -5.64
CA SER A 238 2.93 -5.17 -6.43
C SER A 238 3.78 -3.97 -6.03
N THR A 239 4.19 -3.88 -4.78
CA THR A 239 4.93 -2.73 -4.22
C THR A 239 6.44 -2.93 -4.32
N GLY A 240 6.96 -4.12 -3.98
CA GLY A 240 8.39 -4.41 -3.95
C GLY A 240 9.11 -4.12 -5.28
N PRO A 241 8.67 -4.68 -6.41
CA PRO A 241 9.28 -4.41 -7.71
C PRO A 241 9.15 -2.97 -8.20
N ALA A 242 8.13 -2.23 -7.75
CA ALA A 242 7.93 -0.83 -8.13
C ALA A 242 8.89 0.13 -7.39
N ILE A 243 9.53 -0.33 -6.33
CA ILE A 243 10.52 0.42 -5.55
C ILE A 243 11.94 0.20 -6.07
N LEU A 244 12.24 -0.98 -6.59
CA LEU A 244 13.50 -1.36 -7.23
C LEU A 244 13.63 -0.80 -8.64
#